data_8d2067c13536dadb48d56a9fb2d750f3
#
_entry.id   8d2067c13536dadb48d56a9fb2d750f3
#
_cell.length_a   1.000
_cell.length_b   1.000
_cell.length_c   1.000
_cell.angle_alpha   90.00
_cell.angle_beta   90.00
_cell.angle_gamma   90.00
#
_symmetry.space_group_name_H-M   'P 1'
#
loop_
_entity.id
_entity.type
_entity.pdbx_description
1 polymer ?
#
loop_
_entity_poly.entity_id
_entity_poly.type
_entity_poly.pdbx_seq_one_letter_code
_entity_poly.pdbx_strand_id
1 'polypeptide(L)'
;MSLLKKELEKLIPETQQDIKSLIAEKGDTQISTVSVAQAYSGLRGIKAFVCDTSSVSADKGLIIRGYPLLDIVNILPEEVFFLLLTGRLPNSEELTDVQAQYSSHSKVPEYVWSVLEKMPKDSHPMTMFNLGILAMQNESIFRKKYDEGMHKSEFWKYILEDGIQLISKLPELGAGIYRMRFNKGDRIDSDGSLDWSGNFVHMMGMSDQGKDFHKLMQLYFMLHCDHEGGNVSAFASHTVASALSDPFYSVSAG
;
A
#
# COMPACT_ATOMS: atom_id res chain seq x y z
N MET A 1 8.87 4.56 -19.30
CA MET A 1 9.33 4.08 -17.97
C MET A 1 9.11 5.23 -17.00
N SER A 2 8.41 4.99 -15.88
CA SER A 2 8.12 6.03 -14.90
C SER A 2 9.40 6.55 -14.21
N LEU A 3 9.31 7.78 -13.68
CA LEU A 3 10.44 8.41 -12.97
C LEU A 3 10.76 7.63 -11.68
N LEU A 4 9.72 7.18 -10.97
CA LEU A 4 9.86 6.33 -9.79
C LEU A 4 10.63 5.03 -10.12
N LYS A 5 10.27 4.34 -11.20
CA LYS A 5 10.95 3.09 -11.60
C LYS A 5 12.42 3.33 -11.94
N LYS A 6 12.76 4.45 -12.60
CA LYS A 6 14.15 4.84 -12.88
C LYS A 6 14.95 5.11 -11.59
N GLU A 7 14.33 5.73 -10.60
CA GLU A 7 14.97 5.98 -9.32
C GLU A 7 15.25 4.67 -8.58
N LEU A 8 14.27 3.77 -8.52
CA LEU A 8 14.43 2.46 -7.89
C LEU A 8 15.45 1.56 -8.60
N GLU A 9 15.63 1.68 -9.91
CA GLU A 9 16.68 0.96 -10.65
C GLU A 9 18.09 1.31 -10.15
N LYS A 10 18.29 2.51 -9.59
CA LYS A 10 19.55 2.94 -8.98
C LYS A 10 19.64 2.49 -7.52
N LEU A 11 18.57 2.75 -6.74
CA LEU A 11 18.57 2.52 -5.29
C LEU A 11 18.59 1.04 -4.91
N ILE A 12 17.87 0.17 -5.63
CA ILE A 12 17.74 -1.24 -5.27
C ILE A 12 19.08 -1.99 -5.24
N PRO A 13 19.98 -1.85 -6.24
CA PRO A 13 21.28 -2.50 -6.18
C PRO A 13 22.15 -2.02 -5.00
N GLU A 14 22.11 -0.74 -4.67
CA GLU A 14 22.82 -0.15 -3.53
C GLU A 14 22.29 -0.73 -2.21
N THR A 15 20.98 -0.69 -2.00
CA THR A 15 20.32 -1.27 -0.82
C THR A 15 20.61 -2.77 -0.69
N GLN A 16 20.58 -3.52 -1.79
CA GLN A 16 20.92 -4.94 -1.77
C GLN A 16 22.39 -5.18 -1.36
N GLN A 17 23.31 -4.32 -1.78
CA GLN A 17 24.71 -4.43 -1.38
C GLN A 17 24.89 -4.11 0.11
N ASP A 18 24.21 -3.08 0.62
CA ASP A 18 24.24 -2.72 2.04
C ASP A 18 23.69 -3.85 2.92
N ILE A 19 22.57 -4.46 2.51
CA ILE A 19 22.00 -5.63 3.21
C ILE A 19 22.97 -6.80 3.21
N LYS A 20 23.63 -7.10 2.08
CA LYS A 20 24.63 -8.18 2.00
C LYS A 20 25.81 -7.91 2.93
N SER A 21 26.30 -6.68 2.98
CA SER A 21 27.39 -6.26 3.85
C SER A 21 27.00 -6.39 5.33
N LEU A 22 25.79 -5.94 5.68
CA LEU A 22 25.25 -6.05 7.04
C LEU A 22 25.12 -7.53 7.47
N ILE A 23 24.60 -8.39 6.60
CA ILE A 23 24.48 -9.83 6.87
C ILE A 23 25.85 -10.48 7.01
N ALA A 24 26.81 -10.12 6.18
CA ALA A 24 28.18 -10.66 6.26
C ALA A 24 28.87 -10.25 7.58
N GLU A 25 28.62 -9.04 8.08
CA GLU A 25 29.23 -8.53 9.32
C GLU A 25 28.48 -9.01 10.57
N LYS A 26 27.14 -9.03 10.57
CA LYS A 26 26.29 -9.19 11.74
C LYS A 26 25.23 -10.29 11.64
N GLY A 27 25.31 -11.14 10.63
CA GLY A 27 24.27 -12.13 10.34
C GLY A 27 23.97 -13.09 11.50
N ASP A 28 24.99 -13.44 12.29
CA ASP A 28 24.85 -14.34 13.45
C ASP A 28 24.46 -13.59 14.76
N THR A 29 24.24 -12.27 14.71
CA THR A 29 23.85 -11.49 15.88
C THR A 29 22.42 -11.82 16.31
N GLN A 30 22.25 -12.28 17.54
CA GLN A 30 20.93 -12.58 18.08
C GLN A 30 20.17 -11.29 18.38
N ILE A 31 19.05 -11.06 17.70
CA ILE A 31 18.20 -9.87 17.87
C ILE A 31 16.97 -10.08 18.75
N SER A 32 16.57 -11.34 18.98
CA SER A 32 15.43 -11.71 19.82
C SER A 32 15.54 -13.14 20.31
N THR A 33 14.85 -13.45 21.41
CA THR A 33 14.61 -14.79 21.92
C THR A 33 13.11 -15.02 22.03
N VAL A 34 12.67 -16.29 21.92
CA VAL A 34 11.26 -16.67 22.04
C VAL A 34 11.10 -17.50 23.31
N SER A 35 10.25 -17.05 24.22
CA SER A 35 9.85 -17.83 25.39
C SER A 35 8.69 -18.77 25.08
N VAL A 36 8.49 -19.82 25.90
CA VAL A 36 7.33 -20.71 25.79
C VAL A 36 6.02 -19.91 25.88
N ALA A 37 5.92 -18.95 26.78
CA ALA A 37 4.75 -18.10 26.93
C ALA A 37 4.47 -17.30 25.64
N GLN A 38 5.50 -16.74 25.01
CA GLN A 38 5.35 -16.02 23.75
C GLN A 38 4.91 -16.92 22.60
N ALA A 39 5.43 -18.15 22.52
CA ALA A 39 5.00 -19.13 21.51
C ALA A 39 3.49 -19.45 21.62
N TYR A 40 2.96 -19.56 22.86
CA TYR A 40 1.53 -19.76 23.09
C TYR A 40 0.66 -18.51 22.93
N SER A 41 1.24 -17.29 23.07
CA SER A 41 0.50 -16.02 22.99
C SER A 41 0.57 -15.33 21.63
N GLY A 42 0.93 -16.03 20.56
CA GLY A 42 0.98 -15.50 19.20
C GLY A 42 2.20 -14.61 18.93
N LEU A 43 3.34 -14.91 19.55
CA LEU A 43 4.64 -14.28 19.30
C LEU A 43 4.70 -12.77 19.60
N ARG A 44 3.90 -12.27 20.52
CA ARG A 44 3.87 -10.85 20.90
C ARG A 44 5.24 -10.36 21.41
N GLY A 45 5.67 -9.20 20.89
CA GLY A 45 6.90 -8.55 21.31
C GLY A 45 8.18 -9.20 20.78
N ILE A 46 8.08 -10.14 19.84
CA ILE A 46 9.24 -10.72 19.16
C ILE A 46 9.60 -9.85 17.97
N LYS A 47 10.89 -9.51 17.83
CA LYS A 47 11.41 -8.83 16.64
C LYS A 47 11.59 -9.86 15.54
N ALA A 48 10.68 -9.89 14.56
CA ALA A 48 10.62 -10.92 13.54
C ALA A 48 10.97 -10.44 12.12
N PHE A 49 10.96 -9.13 11.88
CA PHE A 49 11.33 -8.55 10.58
C PHE A 49 11.87 -7.14 10.71
N VAL A 50 12.51 -6.65 9.65
CA VAL A 50 13.06 -5.30 9.57
C VAL A 50 11.96 -4.34 9.09
N CYS A 51 11.86 -3.18 9.77
CA CYS A 51 11.10 -2.03 9.28
C CYS A 51 12.06 -0.83 9.27
N ASP A 52 12.37 -0.33 8.09
CA ASP A 52 13.22 0.83 7.86
C ASP A 52 12.45 2.03 7.29
N THR A 53 11.12 1.87 7.10
CA THR A 53 10.24 2.90 6.56
C THR A 53 9.77 3.88 7.61
N SER A 54 9.53 3.41 8.83
CA SER A 54 9.08 4.27 9.92
C SER A 54 9.50 3.76 11.30
N SER A 55 9.41 4.64 12.28
CA SER A 55 9.59 4.33 13.69
C SER A 55 8.67 5.18 14.56
N VAL A 56 8.25 4.63 15.71
CA VAL A 56 7.44 5.34 16.70
C VAL A 56 8.15 5.30 18.06
N SER A 57 8.47 6.45 18.61
CA SER A 57 8.99 6.56 19.96
C SER A 57 8.05 7.37 20.85
N ALA A 58 8.09 7.11 22.17
CA ALA A 58 7.18 7.74 23.11
C ALA A 58 7.35 9.26 23.20
N ASP A 59 8.55 9.76 22.91
CA ASP A 59 8.93 11.17 23.01
C ASP A 59 8.88 11.93 21.67
N LYS A 60 9.10 11.24 20.54
CA LYS A 60 9.17 11.87 19.21
C LYS A 60 7.96 11.58 18.35
N GLY A 61 7.15 10.58 18.72
CA GLY A 61 6.03 10.14 17.88
C GLY A 61 6.47 9.41 16.61
N LEU A 62 5.63 9.46 15.58
CA LEU A 62 5.87 8.81 14.30
C LEU A 62 6.87 9.59 13.46
N ILE A 63 7.87 8.87 12.96
CA ILE A 63 8.88 9.36 12.01
C ILE A 63 8.81 8.44 10.79
N ILE A 64 8.62 9.00 9.59
CA ILE A 64 8.55 8.27 8.32
C ILE A 64 9.79 8.61 7.49
N ARG A 65 10.62 7.62 7.17
CA ARG A 65 11.86 7.82 6.39
C ARG A 65 12.72 8.98 6.88
N GLY A 66 12.78 9.18 8.21
CA GLY A 66 13.55 10.25 8.85
C GLY A 66 12.81 11.60 9.00
N TYR A 67 11.62 11.75 8.43
CA TYR A 67 10.81 12.96 8.58
C TYR A 67 9.84 12.81 9.77
N PRO A 68 9.88 13.74 10.76
CA PRO A 68 8.86 13.80 11.79
C PRO A 68 7.47 13.99 11.17
N LEU A 69 6.47 13.30 11.71
CA LEU A 69 5.11 13.35 11.16
C LEU A 69 4.59 14.78 10.97
N LEU A 70 4.83 15.66 11.94
CA LEU A 70 4.34 17.05 11.88
C LEU A 70 4.93 17.87 10.74
N ASP A 71 6.12 17.50 10.25
CA ASP A 71 6.77 18.20 9.14
C ASP A 71 6.16 17.82 7.79
N ILE A 72 5.49 16.66 7.72
CA ILE A 72 4.94 16.09 6.49
C ILE A 72 3.41 15.90 6.52
N VAL A 73 2.71 16.40 7.53
CA VAL A 73 1.25 16.16 7.67
C VAL A 73 0.41 16.72 6.51
N ASN A 74 0.94 17.68 5.75
CA ASN A 74 0.23 18.34 4.65
C ASN A 74 0.55 17.79 3.27
N ILE A 75 1.43 16.76 3.16
CA ILE A 75 1.75 16.15 1.87
C ILE A 75 0.64 15.19 1.41
N LEU A 76 0.63 14.89 0.12
CA LEU A 76 -0.32 13.96 -0.48
C LEU A 76 0.06 12.50 -0.18
N PRO A 77 -0.90 11.57 -0.11
CA PRO A 77 -0.60 10.13 -0.03
C PRO A 77 0.33 9.63 -1.14
N GLU A 78 0.24 10.20 -2.34
CA GLU A 78 1.13 9.91 -3.47
C GLU A 78 2.59 10.30 -3.18
N GLU A 79 2.79 11.42 -2.46
CA GLU A 79 4.13 11.83 -2.01
C GLU A 79 4.67 10.89 -0.93
N VAL A 80 3.80 10.42 -0.01
CA VAL A 80 4.18 9.42 1.00
C VAL A 80 4.55 8.10 0.33
N PHE A 81 3.81 7.65 -0.68
CA PHE A 81 4.14 6.45 -1.44
C PHE A 81 5.54 6.54 -2.05
N PHE A 82 5.85 7.67 -2.69
CA PHE A 82 7.19 7.91 -3.24
C PHE A 82 8.26 7.93 -2.14
N LEU A 83 8.00 8.64 -1.04
CA LEU A 83 8.90 8.73 0.11
C LEU A 83 9.22 7.35 0.70
N LEU A 84 8.21 6.52 0.92
CA LEU A 84 8.39 5.17 1.49
C LEU A 84 9.32 4.30 0.63
N LEU A 85 9.21 4.41 -0.69
CA LEU A 85 10.00 3.62 -1.63
C LEU A 85 11.41 4.15 -1.85
N THR A 86 11.60 5.48 -1.83
CA THR A 86 12.87 6.12 -2.22
C THR A 86 13.66 6.70 -1.05
N GLY A 87 13.04 6.91 0.11
CA GLY A 87 13.65 7.56 1.27
C GLY A 87 13.67 9.09 1.21
N ARG A 88 13.12 9.71 0.16
CA ARG A 88 13.03 11.17 0.00
C ARG A 88 11.67 11.60 -0.56
N LEU A 89 11.32 12.87 -0.39
CA LEU A 89 10.13 13.44 -1.01
C LEU A 89 10.34 13.59 -2.54
N PRO A 90 9.27 13.44 -3.35
CA PRO A 90 9.33 13.69 -4.78
C PRO A 90 9.48 15.18 -5.09
N ASN A 91 10.10 15.51 -6.21
CA ASN A 91 9.93 16.82 -6.82
C ASN A 91 8.60 16.89 -7.59
N SER A 92 8.25 18.06 -8.13
CA SER A 92 6.96 18.27 -8.82
C SER A 92 6.77 17.39 -10.05
N GLU A 93 7.83 17.08 -10.80
CA GLU A 93 7.77 16.22 -11.97
C GLU A 93 7.54 14.75 -11.57
N GLU A 94 8.23 14.28 -10.53
CA GLU A 94 8.08 12.93 -9.98
C GLU A 94 6.68 12.73 -9.36
N LEU A 95 6.16 13.74 -8.66
CA LEU A 95 4.78 13.70 -8.14
C LEU A 95 3.77 13.60 -9.28
N THR A 96 3.91 14.42 -10.31
CA THR A 96 3.04 14.40 -11.50
C THR A 96 3.10 13.03 -12.19
N ASP A 97 4.28 12.40 -12.29
CA ASP A 97 4.45 11.07 -12.87
C ASP A 97 3.71 9.99 -12.03
N VAL A 98 3.80 10.04 -10.69
CA VAL A 98 3.05 9.11 -9.81
C VAL A 98 1.55 9.30 -9.94
N GLN A 99 1.06 10.54 -9.95
CA GLN A 99 -0.36 10.85 -10.12
C GLN A 99 -0.89 10.38 -11.48
N ALA A 100 -0.12 10.55 -12.55
CA ALA A 100 -0.47 10.06 -13.87
C ALA A 100 -0.56 8.51 -13.91
N GLN A 101 0.35 7.81 -13.23
CA GLN A 101 0.27 6.35 -13.10
C GLN A 101 -0.98 5.93 -12.32
N TYR A 102 -1.31 6.59 -11.23
CA TYR A 102 -2.52 6.29 -10.45
C TYR A 102 -3.78 6.52 -11.28
N SER A 103 -3.87 7.64 -11.98
CA SER A 103 -5.01 7.95 -12.86
C SER A 103 -5.17 6.90 -13.97
N SER A 104 -4.07 6.48 -14.61
CA SER A 104 -4.11 5.52 -15.72
C SER A 104 -4.51 4.09 -15.32
N HIS A 105 -4.40 3.73 -14.04
CA HIS A 105 -4.71 2.40 -13.51
C HIS A 105 -5.89 2.40 -12.54
N SER A 106 -6.61 3.50 -12.40
CA SER A 106 -7.64 3.68 -11.37
C SER A 106 -8.89 2.80 -11.54
N LYS A 107 -9.16 2.30 -12.77
CA LYS A 107 -10.41 1.60 -13.06
C LYS A 107 -10.43 0.18 -12.51
N VAL A 108 -11.42 -0.13 -11.69
CA VAL A 108 -11.71 -1.48 -11.20
C VAL A 108 -12.37 -2.29 -12.32
N PRO A 109 -11.91 -3.52 -12.62
CA PRO A 109 -12.51 -4.36 -13.65
C PRO A 109 -13.98 -4.70 -13.35
N GLU A 110 -14.83 -4.71 -14.38
CA GLU A 110 -16.27 -4.91 -14.21
C GLU A 110 -16.65 -6.28 -13.61
N TYR A 111 -15.84 -7.31 -13.83
CA TYR A 111 -16.08 -8.62 -13.22
C TYR A 111 -15.97 -8.58 -11.68
N VAL A 112 -15.18 -7.66 -11.11
CA VAL A 112 -15.07 -7.47 -9.65
C VAL A 112 -16.42 -7.02 -9.09
N TRP A 113 -17.05 -6.06 -9.76
CA TRP A 113 -18.38 -5.58 -9.36
C TRP A 113 -19.43 -6.68 -9.47
N SER A 114 -19.37 -7.48 -10.53
CA SER A 114 -20.27 -8.64 -10.70
C SER A 114 -20.15 -9.66 -9.57
N VAL A 115 -18.94 -9.84 -9.00
CA VAL A 115 -18.71 -10.69 -7.83
C VAL A 115 -19.32 -10.05 -6.57
N LEU A 116 -19.05 -8.77 -6.34
CA LEU A 116 -19.50 -8.05 -5.15
C LEU A 116 -21.04 -7.93 -5.08
N GLU A 117 -21.70 -7.76 -6.24
CA GLU A 117 -23.17 -7.70 -6.34
C GLU A 117 -23.86 -9.01 -5.95
N LYS A 118 -23.16 -10.15 -6.01
CA LYS A 118 -23.69 -11.45 -5.57
C LYS A 118 -23.57 -11.68 -4.06
N MET A 119 -22.85 -10.82 -3.36
CA MET A 119 -22.74 -10.92 -1.89
C MET A 119 -24.07 -10.54 -1.21
N PRO A 120 -24.32 -11.08 0.00
CA PRO A 120 -25.44 -10.60 0.81
C PRO A 120 -25.36 -9.08 1.02
N LYS A 121 -26.51 -8.40 0.93
CA LYS A 121 -26.59 -6.93 1.00
C LYS A 121 -26.16 -6.35 2.35
N ASP A 122 -26.15 -7.14 3.40
CA ASP A 122 -25.71 -6.80 4.75
C ASP A 122 -24.25 -7.17 5.04
N SER A 123 -23.51 -7.64 4.04
CA SER A 123 -22.08 -8.00 4.18
C SER A 123 -21.27 -6.85 4.77
N HIS A 124 -20.31 -7.19 5.62
CA HIS A 124 -19.40 -6.18 6.19
C HIS A 124 -18.55 -5.54 5.08
N PRO A 125 -18.42 -4.19 5.04
CA PRO A 125 -17.68 -3.50 3.97
C PRO A 125 -16.24 -4.01 3.79
N MET A 126 -15.53 -4.34 4.88
CA MET A 126 -14.17 -4.87 4.80
C MET A 126 -14.12 -6.28 4.19
N THR A 127 -15.16 -7.11 4.40
CA THR A 127 -15.26 -8.41 3.70
C THR A 127 -15.44 -8.21 2.20
N MET A 128 -16.26 -7.25 1.80
CA MET A 128 -16.44 -6.89 0.39
C MET A 128 -15.14 -6.33 -0.20
N PHE A 129 -14.44 -5.47 0.55
CA PHE A 129 -13.18 -4.86 0.11
C PHE A 129 -12.09 -5.91 -0.11
N ASN A 130 -11.91 -6.83 0.86
CA ASN A 130 -10.97 -7.94 0.74
C ASN A 130 -11.31 -8.85 -0.45
N LEU A 131 -12.59 -9.21 -0.62
CA LEU A 131 -13.02 -10.02 -1.76
C LEU A 131 -12.77 -9.30 -3.10
N GLY A 132 -12.97 -7.98 -3.16
CA GLY A 132 -12.65 -7.17 -4.33
C GLY A 132 -11.15 -7.21 -4.67
N ILE A 133 -10.28 -7.08 -3.67
CA ILE A 133 -8.82 -7.21 -3.85
C ILE A 133 -8.48 -8.61 -4.35
N LEU A 134 -9.01 -9.66 -3.74
CA LEU A 134 -8.76 -11.05 -4.17
C LEU A 134 -9.26 -11.31 -5.59
N ALA A 135 -10.42 -10.78 -5.97
CA ALA A 135 -10.92 -10.93 -7.33
C ALA A 135 -9.98 -10.29 -8.36
N MET A 136 -9.34 -9.15 -8.02
CA MET A 136 -8.38 -8.47 -8.89
C MET A 136 -7.04 -9.21 -9.02
N GLN A 137 -6.77 -10.27 -8.26
CA GLN A 137 -5.52 -11.03 -8.33
C GLN A 137 -5.23 -11.57 -9.76
N ASN A 138 -6.27 -11.83 -10.54
CA ASN A 138 -6.11 -12.22 -11.94
C ASN A 138 -5.38 -11.17 -12.80
N GLU A 139 -5.34 -9.91 -12.36
CA GLU A 139 -4.62 -8.83 -13.04
C GLU A 139 -3.11 -8.86 -12.74
N SER A 140 -2.65 -9.64 -11.74
CA SER A 140 -1.25 -9.65 -11.30
C SER A 140 -0.29 -9.93 -12.46
N ILE A 141 0.57 -8.96 -12.74
CA ILE A 141 1.66 -9.05 -13.71
C ILE A 141 2.79 -9.87 -13.10
N PHE A 142 3.07 -9.69 -11.81
CA PHE A 142 4.07 -10.47 -11.09
C PHE A 142 3.79 -11.96 -11.21
N ARG A 143 2.54 -12.39 -10.95
CA ARG A 143 2.15 -13.79 -11.05
C ARG A 143 2.38 -14.35 -12.45
N LYS A 144 1.94 -13.65 -13.49
CA LYS A 144 2.12 -14.05 -14.88
C LYS A 144 3.60 -14.21 -15.22
N LYS A 145 4.43 -13.23 -14.84
CA LYS A 145 5.88 -13.25 -15.09
C LYS A 145 6.60 -14.31 -14.29
N TYR A 146 6.17 -14.57 -13.06
CA TYR A 146 6.70 -15.64 -12.22
C TYR A 146 6.49 -17.01 -12.87
N ASP A 147 5.28 -17.29 -13.37
CA ASP A 147 4.94 -18.53 -14.06
C ASP A 147 5.70 -18.68 -15.40
N GLU A 148 6.05 -17.58 -16.07
CA GLU A 148 6.93 -17.56 -17.24
C GLU A 148 8.42 -17.79 -16.90
N GLY A 149 8.79 -17.90 -15.63
CA GLY A 149 10.16 -18.16 -15.19
C GLY A 149 11.06 -16.92 -15.13
N MET A 150 10.50 -15.75 -14.77
CA MET A 150 11.30 -14.52 -14.63
C MET A 150 12.45 -14.67 -13.62
N HIS A 151 13.56 -13.99 -13.85
CA HIS A 151 14.69 -14.01 -12.95
C HIS A 151 14.42 -13.18 -11.68
N LYS A 152 14.95 -13.61 -10.53
CA LYS A 152 14.75 -12.96 -9.22
C LYS A 152 15.12 -11.48 -9.19
N SER A 153 16.12 -11.04 -9.98
CA SER A 153 16.51 -9.64 -10.06
C SER A 153 15.42 -8.72 -10.65
N GLU A 154 14.40 -9.30 -11.28
CA GLU A 154 13.31 -8.55 -11.89
C GLU A 154 12.03 -8.52 -11.02
N PHE A 155 11.96 -9.29 -9.94
CA PHE A 155 10.78 -9.39 -9.08
C PHE A 155 10.25 -8.03 -8.64
N TRP A 156 11.12 -7.15 -8.19
CA TRP A 156 10.74 -5.83 -7.71
C TRP A 156 10.02 -4.98 -8.77
N LYS A 157 10.35 -5.15 -10.05
CA LYS A 157 9.75 -4.39 -11.16
C LYS A 157 8.26 -4.68 -11.28
N TYR A 158 7.90 -5.95 -11.21
CA TYR A 158 6.53 -6.42 -11.38
C TYR A 158 5.73 -6.33 -10.07
N ILE A 159 6.39 -6.45 -8.93
CA ILE A 159 5.79 -6.14 -7.62
C ILE A 159 5.42 -4.65 -7.55
N LEU A 160 6.28 -3.75 -8.03
CA LEU A 160 5.99 -2.32 -8.12
C LEU A 160 4.80 -2.04 -9.05
N GLU A 161 4.76 -2.68 -10.23
CA GLU A 161 3.66 -2.54 -11.18
C GLU A 161 2.34 -3.01 -10.60
N ASP A 162 2.29 -4.18 -9.97
CA ASP A 162 1.11 -4.68 -9.27
C ASP A 162 0.70 -3.79 -8.10
N GLY A 163 1.67 -3.29 -7.32
CA GLY A 163 1.42 -2.37 -6.21
C GLY A 163 0.79 -1.06 -6.67
N ILE A 164 1.30 -0.46 -7.75
CA ILE A 164 0.73 0.75 -8.35
C ILE A 164 -0.69 0.47 -8.86
N GLN A 165 -0.89 -0.63 -9.59
CA GLN A 165 -2.21 -1.00 -10.08
C GLN A 165 -3.21 -1.22 -8.96
N LEU A 166 -2.81 -1.90 -7.88
CA LEU A 166 -3.69 -2.15 -6.74
C LEU A 166 -4.06 -0.84 -6.05
N ILE A 167 -3.07 -0.05 -5.64
CA ILE A 167 -3.30 1.20 -4.90
C ILE A 167 -4.14 2.21 -5.69
N SER A 168 -3.97 2.25 -7.02
CA SER A 168 -4.72 3.12 -7.91
C SER A 168 -6.22 2.80 -7.94
N LYS A 169 -6.59 1.53 -7.75
CA LYS A 169 -7.97 1.05 -7.79
C LYS A 169 -8.69 1.13 -6.45
N LEU A 170 -7.96 1.26 -5.34
CA LEU A 170 -8.57 1.24 -4.01
C LEU A 170 -9.61 2.34 -3.76
N PRO A 171 -9.44 3.60 -4.25
CA PRO A 171 -10.47 4.62 -4.12
C PRO A 171 -11.79 4.25 -4.80
N GLU A 172 -11.74 3.77 -6.04
CA GLU A 172 -12.95 3.34 -6.76
C GLU A 172 -13.59 2.14 -6.06
N LEU A 173 -12.78 1.14 -5.67
CA LEU A 173 -13.28 -0.04 -4.97
C LEU A 173 -13.96 0.34 -3.65
N GLY A 174 -13.30 1.13 -2.81
CA GLY A 174 -13.81 1.54 -1.50
C GLY A 174 -15.07 2.40 -1.60
N ALA A 175 -15.05 3.40 -2.48
CA ALA A 175 -16.21 4.28 -2.72
C ALA A 175 -17.40 3.51 -3.32
N GLY A 176 -17.14 2.61 -4.27
CA GLY A 176 -18.20 1.79 -4.87
C GLY A 176 -18.84 0.83 -3.86
N ILE A 177 -18.04 0.19 -3.01
CA ILE A 177 -18.56 -0.64 -1.91
C ILE A 177 -19.39 0.19 -0.93
N TYR A 178 -18.92 1.39 -0.55
CA TYR A 178 -19.68 2.29 0.30
C TYR A 178 -21.05 2.60 -0.31
N ARG A 179 -21.10 2.99 -1.58
CA ARG A 179 -22.36 3.32 -2.26
C ARG A 179 -23.28 2.10 -2.37
N MET A 180 -22.76 0.96 -2.73
CA MET A 180 -23.49 -0.31 -2.82
C MET A 180 -24.05 -0.73 -1.46
N ARG A 181 -23.19 -0.75 -0.42
CA ARG A 181 -23.57 -1.26 0.92
C ARG A 181 -24.58 -0.36 1.62
N PHE A 182 -24.48 0.96 1.44
CA PHE A 182 -25.33 1.94 2.12
C PHE A 182 -26.41 2.56 1.21
N ASN A 183 -26.71 1.96 0.06
CA ASN A 183 -27.74 2.38 -0.90
C ASN A 183 -27.61 3.87 -1.29
N LYS A 184 -26.41 4.30 -1.64
CA LYS A 184 -26.11 5.69 -2.03
C LYS A 184 -26.26 5.96 -3.53
N GLY A 185 -26.92 5.06 -4.27
CA GLY A 185 -27.09 5.12 -5.72
C GLY A 185 -25.95 4.47 -6.47
N ASP A 186 -25.89 4.71 -7.80
CA ASP A 186 -24.92 4.10 -8.70
C ASP A 186 -23.50 4.56 -8.38
N ARG A 187 -22.51 3.79 -8.85
CA ARG A 187 -21.09 4.16 -8.76
C ARG A 187 -20.85 5.47 -9.51
N ILE A 188 -19.93 6.28 -8.99
CA ILE A 188 -19.49 7.53 -9.62
C ILE A 188 -18.11 7.27 -10.23
N ASP A 189 -17.91 7.65 -11.49
CA ASP A 189 -16.62 7.55 -12.16
C ASP A 189 -15.60 8.52 -11.54
N SER A 190 -14.30 8.18 -11.66
CA SER A 190 -13.21 9.04 -11.21
C SER A 190 -13.13 10.32 -12.05
N ASP A 191 -12.69 11.41 -11.43
CA ASP A 191 -12.39 12.69 -12.07
C ASP A 191 -10.86 12.83 -12.19
N GLY A 192 -10.33 12.84 -13.42
CA GLY A 192 -8.90 12.95 -13.69
C GLY A 192 -8.24 14.26 -13.28
N SER A 193 -9.01 15.27 -12.84
CA SER A 193 -8.49 16.54 -12.32
C SER A 193 -8.20 16.51 -10.82
N LEU A 194 -8.63 15.45 -10.11
CA LEU A 194 -8.50 15.31 -8.67
C LEU A 194 -7.31 14.41 -8.32
N ASP A 195 -6.68 14.69 -7.17
CA ASP A 195 -5.71 13.78 -6.55
C ASP A 195 -6.40 12.49 -6.05
N TRP A 196 -5.62 11.53 -5.60
CA TRP A 196 -6.10 10.22 -5.14
C TRP A 196 -7.15 10.34 -4.01
N SER A 197 -6.92 11.23 -3.04
CA SER A 197 -7.84 11.47 -1.91
C SER A 197 -9.11 12.17 -2.36
N GLY A 198 -8.99 13.17 -3.23
CA GLY A 198 -10.11 13.90 -3.82
C GLY A 198 -11.00 13.01 -4.66
N ASN A 199 -10.41 12.10 -5.43
CA ASN A 199 -11.16 11.10 -6.18
C ASN A 199 -11.96 10.18 -5.27
N PHE A 200 -11.41 9.73 -4.15
CA PHE A 200 -12.16 8.93 -3.18
C PHE A 200 -13.40 9.68 -2.66
N VAL A 201 -13.24 10.94 -2.24
CA VAL A 201 -14.33 11.80 -1.77
C VAL A 201 -15.38 12.01 -2.85
N HIS A 202 -14.92 12.29 -4.08
CA HIS A 202 -15.79 12.47 -5.25
C HIS A 202 -16.63 11.22 -5.53
N MET A 203 -15.98 10.06 -5.64
CA MET A 203 -16.65 8.79 -5.93
C MET A 203 -17.57 8.31 -4.82
N MET A 204 -17.34 8.70 -3.56
CA MET A 204 -18.32 8.50 -2.49
C MET A 204 -19.60 9.35 -2.66
N GLY A 205 -19.57 10.40 -3.52
CA GLY A 205 -20.65 11.37 -3.67
C GLY A 205 -20.67 12.41 -2.56
N MET A 206 -19.52 12.77 -2.02
CA MET A 206 -19.34 13.70 -0.90
C MET A 206 -18.63 15.00 -1.28
N SER A 207 -18.53 15.32 -2.56
CA SER A 207 -17.87 16.56 -3.05
C SER A 207 -18.49 17.84 -2.48
N ASP A 208 -19.78 17.81 -2.13
CA ASP A 208 -20.50 18.96 -1.57
C ASP A 208 -20.10 19.26 -0.10
N GLN A 209 -19.35 18.38 0.56
CA GLN A 209 -18.87 18.60 1.94
C GLN A 209 -17.75 19.66 2.01
N GLY A 210 -17.31 20.16 0.86
CA GLY A 210 -16.39 21.26 0.73
C GLY A 210 -14.90 20.86 0.86
N LYS A 211 -14.04 21.88 0.70
CA LYS A 211 -12.58 21.71 0.69
C LYS A 211 -12.01 21.14 2.01
N ASP A 212 -12.67 21.43 3.12
CA ASP A 212 -12.20 20.97 4.43
C ASP A 212 -12.37 19.45 4.59
N PHE A 213 -13.43 18.87 4.02
CA PHE A 213 -13.61 17.41 4.04
C PHE A 213 -12.57 16.71 3.16
N HIS A 214 -12.25 17.25 1.98
CA HIS A 214 -11.19 16.74 1.15
C HIS A 214 -9.83 16.75 1.89
N LYS A 215 -9.47 17.88 2.51
CA LYS A 215 -8.25 17.99 3.32
C LYS A 215 -8.23 17.03 4.50
N LEU A 216 -9.37 16.83 5.16
CA LEU A 216 -9.50 15.86 6.24
C LEU A 216 -9.22 14.44 5.75
N MET A 217 -9.77 14.06 4.61
CA MET A 217 -9.53 12.74 4.01
C MET A 217 -8.08 12.57 3.54
N GLN A 218 -7.48 13.60 2.94
CA GLN A 218 -6.06 13.62 2.60
C GLN A 218 -5.18 13.36 3.85
N LEU A 219 -5.44 14.11 4.92
CA LEU A 219 -4.75 13.94 6.20
C LEU A 219 -4.98 12.53 6.78
N TYR A 220 -6.22 12.04 6.74
CA TYR A 220 -6.55 10.71 7.23
C TYR A 220 -5.75 9.62 6.50
N PHE A 221 -5.71 9.64 5.18
CA PHE A 221 -4.94 8.67 4.40
C PHE A 221 -3.43 8.81 4.63
N MET A 222 -2.92 10.05 4.68
CA MET A 222 -1.51 10.28 4.98
C MET A 222 -1.10 9.70 6.33
N LEU A 223 -1.90 9.90 7.39
CA LEU A 223 -1.63 9.40 8.73
C LEU A 223 -1.68 7.86 8.84
N HIS A 224 -2.34 7.19 7.89
CA HIS A 224 -2.49 5.72 7.87
C HIS A 224 -1.61 5.02 6.84
N CYS A 225 -0.71 5.75 6.14
CA CYS A 225 0.15 5.16 5.11
C CYS A 225 1.18 4.18 5.67
N ASP A 226 1.74 4.46 6.85
CA ASP A 226 2.74 3.62 7.49
C ASP A 226 2.79 3.86 9.01
N HIS A 227 3.06 2.82 9.79
CA HIS A 227 3.18 2.89 11.25
C HIS A 227 4.02 1.74 11.78
N GLU A 228 5.33 1.82 11.60
CA GLU A 228 6.34 0.84 12.04
C GLU A 228 6.00 -0.65 11.82
N GLY A 229 6.94 -1.54 12.14
CA GLY A 229 6.79 -2.99 11.98
C GLY A 229 5.89 -3.70 12.98
N GLY A 230 5.37 -3.00 14.00
CA GLY A 230 4.51 -3.58 15.03
C GLY A 230 3.04 -3.81 14.62
N ASN A 231 2.63 -3.33 13.47
CA ASN A 231 1.26 -3.50 12.96
C ASN A 231 1.02 -4.92 12.47
N VAL A 232 -0.07 -5.56 12.95
CA VAL A 232 -0.42 -6.96 12.60
C VAL A 232 -0.69 -7.12 11.12
N SER A 233 -1.38 -6.18 10.48
CA SER A 233 -1.65 -6.22 9.04
C SER A 233 -0.37 -6.12 8.21
N ALA A 234 0.55 -5.23 8.59
CA ALA A 234 1.86 -5.14 7.96
C ALA A 234 2.66 -6.44 8.13
N PHE A 235 2.64 -7.04 9.31
CA PHE A 235 3.29 -8.32 9.58
C PHE A 235 2.70 -9.46 8.74
N ALA A 236 1.37 -9.56 8.66
CA ALA A 236 0.69 -10.59 7.86
C ALA A 236 1.00 -10.43 6.37
N SER A 237 0.89 -9.21 5.83
CA SER A 237 1.25 -8.91 4.44
C SER A 237 2.70 -9.27 4.12
N HIS A 238 3.63 -8.91 5.01
CA HIS A 238 5.05 -9.20 4.87
C HIS A 238 5.35 -10.71 4.88
N THR A 239 4.69 -11.43 5.80
CA THR A 239 4.85 -12.89 5.92
C THR A 239 4.38 -13.59 4.66
N VAL A 240 3.23 -13.21 4.11
CA VAL A 240 2.70 -13.78 2.86
C VAL A 240 3.60 -13.41 1.67
N ALA A 241 4.05 -12.15 1.58
CA ALA A 241 4.96 -11.71 0.54
C ALA A 241 6.31 -12.45 0.58
N SER A 242 6.81 -12.81 1.78
CA SER A 242 8.07 -13.56 1.93
C SER A 242 8.05 -14.96 1.31
N ALA A 243 6.85 -15.51 1.11
CA ALA A 243 6.64 -16.78 0.41
C ALA A 243 6.53 -16.61 -1.13
N LEU A 244 6.92 -15.46 -1.67
CA LEU A 244 6.84 -15.07 -3.09
C LEU A 244 5.39 -15.00 -3.62
N SER A 245 4.48 -14.59 -2.77
CA SER A 245 3.11 -14.25 -3.17
C SER A 245 3.07 -12.89 -3.87
N ASP A 246 2.08 -12.69 -4.74
CA ASP A 246 1.86 -11.40 -5.37
C ASP A 246 1.28 -10.36 -4.38
N PRO A 247 1.30 -9.05 -4.72
CA PRO A 247 0.78 -7.99 -3.87
C PRO A 247 -0.71 -8.13 -3.51
N PHE A 248 -1.54 -8.68 -4.40
CA PHE A 248 -2.98 -8.83 -4.14
C PHE A 248 -3.24 -9.81 -3.00
N TYR A 249 -2.63 -10.99 -3.02
CA TYR A 249 -2.72 -11.95 -1.91
C TYR A 249 -2.08 -11.42 -0.64
N SER A 250 -0.93 -10.75 -0.76
CA SER A 250 -0.20 -10.22 0.40
C SER A 250 -1.01 -9.17 1.13
N VAL A 251 -1.60 -8.21 0.40
CA VAL A 251 -2.44 -7.14 0.98
C VAL A 251 -3.77 -7.70 1.48
N SER A 252 -4.36 -8.67 0.78
CA SER A 252 -5.59 -9.32 1.22
C SER A 252 -5.42 -10.09 2.54
N ALA A 253 -4.22 -10.62 2.82
CA ALA A 253 -3.93 -11.30 4.09
C ALA A 253 -3.82 -10.34 5.27
N GLY A 254 -3.41 -9.09 5.06
CA GLY A 254 -3.32 -8.03 6.07
C GLY A 254 -4.65 -7.40 6.40
#